data_dbefaf0103c9935f0720779c7d0c2e35
#
_entry.id   dbefaf0103c9935f0720779c7d0c2e35
#
_cell.length_a   1.000
_cell.length_b   1.000
_cell.length_c   1.000
_cell.angle_alpha   90.00
_cell.angle_beta   90.00
_cell.angle_gamma   90.00
#
_symmetry.space_group_name_H-M   'P 1'
#
loop_
_entity.id
_entity.type
_entity.pdbx_description
1 polymer ?
#
loop_
_entity_poly.entity_id
_entity_poly.type
_entity_poly.pdbx_seq_one_letter_code
_entity_poly.pdbx_strand_id
1 'polypeptide(L)'
;KLEWFLRIAVAATFIGHGLVAYWLKPGFVDLIVGTIDTFLGSDWRLAEEREKIALLLLPWIGRIDFLLACLILLPTKYRKTIALWMGIWGFVTATSRLTAFGIERWPDLIIRAANWGIPLLLWWEMRATIKSTKKLSTKNL
;
A
#
# COMPACT_ATOMS: atom_id res chain seq x y z
N LYS A 1 1.37 11.08 -20.60
CA LYS A 1 1.13 12.11 -19.56
C LYS A 1 0.37 11.54 -18.35
N LEU A 2 -0.72 10.77 -18.55
CA LEU A 2 -1.50 10.16 -17.47
C LEU A 2 -0.67 9.22 -16.59
N GLU A 3 0.15 8.34 -17.19
CA GLU A 3 1.01 7.42 -16.45
C GLU A 3 1.96 8.14 -15.48
N TRP A 4 2.58 9.25 -15.89
CA TRP A 4 3.44 10.04 -15.01
C TRP A 4 2.69 10.69 -13.87
N PHE A 5 1.51 11.22 -14.14
CA PHE A 5 0.66 11.81 -13.11
C PHE A 5 0.27 10.74 -12.05
N LEU A 6 -0.15 9.56 -12.50
CA LEU A 6 -0.47 8.45 -11.62
C LEU A 6 0.74 7.98 -10.78
N ARG A 7 1.95 7.94 -11.37
CA ARG A 7 3.17 7.60 -10.63
C ARG A 7 3.46 8.60 -9.51
N ILE A 8 3.36 9.89 -9.79
CA ILE A 8 3.58 10.93 -8.79
C ILE A 8 2.53 10.83 -7.68
N ALA A 9 1.26 10.63 -8.03
CA ALA A 9 0.18 10.47 -7.06
C ALA A 9 0.40 9.25 -6.14
N VAL A 10 0.77 8.09 -6.73
CA VAL A 10 1.11 6.88 -5.96
C VAL A 10 2.32 7.11 -5.07
N ALA A 11 3.40 7.69 -5.60
CA ALA A 11 4.60 7.97 -4.82
C ALA A 11 4.30 8.90 -3.64
N ALA A 12 3.55 9.98 -3.86
CA ALA A 12 3.16 10.92 -2.79
C ALA A 12 2.33 10.24 -1.69
N THR A 13 1.39 9.36 -2.08
CA THR A 13 0.58 8.58 -1.13
C THR A 13 1.45 7.68 -0.26
N PHE A 14 2.40 6.95 -0.87
CA PHE A 14 3.28 6.06 -0.15
C PHE A 14 4.33 6.79 0.70
N ILE A 15 4.82 7.95 0.25
CA ILE A 15 5.66 8.82 1.09
C ILE A 15 4.88 9.28 2.33
N GLY A 16 3.65 9.77 2.15
CA GLY A 16 2.81 10.20 3.27
C GLY A 16 2.54 9.06 4.27
N HIS A 17 2.21 7.87 3.76
CA HIS A 17 2.01 6.68 4.57
C HIS A 17 3.28 6.26 5.32
N GLY A 18 4.40 6.22 4.61
CA GLY A 18 5.70 5.86 5.15
C GLY A 18 6.15 6.82 6.26
N LEU A 19 5.93 8.13 6.11
CA LEU A 19 6.22 9.12 7.15
C LEU A 19 5.40 8.86 8.42
N VAL A 20 4.09 8.63 8.28
CA VAL A 20 3.20 8.37 9.42
C VAL A 20 3.59 7.09 10.17
N ALA A 21 3.98 6.04 9.42
CA ALA A 21 4.48 4.80 10.00
C ALA A 21 5.85 4.99 10.68
N TYR A 22 6.77 5.68 10.02
CA TYR A 22 8.11 5.93 10.54
C TYR A 22 8.10 6.77 11.82
N TRP A 23 7.20 7.72 11.93
CA TRP A 23 7.03 8.57 13.13
C TRP A 23 6.22 7.88 14.23
N LEU A 24 5.90 6.61 14.10
CA LEU A 24 5.22 5.81 15.12
C LEU A 24 3.91 6.44 15.60
N LYS A 25 3.11 6.97 14.65
CA LYS A 25 1.85 7.63 15.02
C LYS A 25 0.94 6.66 15.78
N PRO A 26 0.40 7.02 16.95
CA PRO A 26 -0.34 6.10 17.83
C PRO A 26 -1.42 5.29 17.12
N GLY A 27 -2.21 5.91 16.24
CA GLY A 27 -3.24 5.21 15.49
C GLY A 27 -2.72 4.12 14.53
N PHE A 28 -1.43 4.10 14.16
CA PHE A 28 -0.81 3.02 13.39
C PHE A 28 -0.34 1.89 14.31
N VAL A 29 0.09 2.21 15.52
CA VAL A 29 0.38 1.21 16.57
C VAL A 29 -0.91 0.46 16.91
N ASP A 30 -2.01 1.18 17.16
CA ASP A 30 -3.32 0.61 17.47
C ASP A 30 -3.84 -0.31 16.35
N LEU A 31 -3.58 0.03 15.08
CA LEU A 31 -3.93 -0.82 13.93
C LEU A 31 -3.21 -2.17 13.96
N ILE A 32 -1.92 -2.18 14.27
CA ILE A 32 -1.15 -3.42 14.34
C ILE A 32 -1.58 -4.23 15.55
N VAL A 33 -1.67 -3.62 16.72
CA VAL A 33 -2.11 -4.29 17.95
C VAL A 33 -3.51 -4.88 17.78
N GLY A 34 -4.49 -4.08 17.33
CA GLY A 34 -5.86 -4.55 17.13
C GLY A 34 -5.96 -5.64 16.06
N THR A 35 -5.14 -5.60 15.02
CA THR A 35 -5.07 -6.69 14.03
C THR A 35 -4.50 -7.97 14.66
N ILE A 36 -3.44 -7.86 15.47
CA ILE A 36 -2.89 -9.00 16.24
C ILE A 36 -3.97 -9.60 17.14
N ASP A 37 -4.69 -8.77 17.87
CA ASP A 37 -5.75 -9.19 18.79
C ASP A 37 -6.87 -9.95 18.08
N THR A 38 -7.23 -9.51 16.86
CA THR A 38 -8.26 -10.17 16.06
C THR A 38 -7.85 -11.55 15.56
N PHE A 39 -6.59 -11.73 15.15
CA PHE A 39 -6.14 -13.00 14.55
C PHE A 39 -5.54 -13.98 15.55
N LEU A 40 -4.88 -13.49 16.60
CA LEU A 40 -4.18 -14.33 17.58
C LEU A 40 -4.84 -14.35 18.96
N GLY A 41 -5.83 -13.49 19.18
CA GLY A 41 -6.49 -13.30 20.47
C GLY A 41 -5.76 -12.29 21.36
N SER A 42 -6.52 -11.58 22.19
CA SER A 42 -5.99 -10.59 23.14
C SER A 42 -5.08 -11.20 24.20
N ASP A 43 -5.20 -12.50 24.43
CA ASP A 43 -4.43 -13.26 25.44
C ASP A 43 -3.12 -13.84 24.90
N TRP A 44 -2.85 -13.67 23.59
CA TRP A 44 -1.67 -14.25 22.94
C TRP A 44 -0.35 -13.80 23.56
N ARG A 45 -0.28 -12.53 24.01
CA ARG A 45 0.86 -11.94 24.72
C ARG A 45 0.39 -10.80 25.61
N LEU A 46 1.27 -10.33 26.50
CA LEU A 46 1.01 -9.12 27.26
C LEU A 46 0.79 -7.93 26.33
N ALA A 47 -0.09 -7.01 26.69
CA ALA A 47 -0.39 -5.81 25.88
C ALA A 47 0.88 -5.02 25.50
N GLU A 48 1.79 -4.88 26.46
CA GLU A 48 3.09 -4.21 26.27
C GLU A 48 3.98 -4.91 25.22
N GLU A 49 3.95 -6.26 25.15
CA GLU A 49 4.73 -7.00 24.15
C GLU A 49 4.15 -6.82 22.74
N ARG A 50 2.82 -6.79 22.59
CA ARG A 50 2.16 -6.53 21.30
C ARG A 50 2.48 -5.13 20.80
N GLU A 51 2.46 -4.13 21.70
CA GLU A 51 2.86 -2.78 21.38
C GLU A 51 4.33 -2.69 20.94
N LYS A 52 5.25 -3.36 21.64
CA LYS A 52 6.67 -3.46 21.25
C LYS A 52 6.84 -4.06 19.84
N ILE A 53 6.04 -5.07 19.49
CA ILE A 53 6.05 -5.64 18.13
C ILE A 53 5.61 -4.59 17.11
N ALA A 54 4.53 -3.85 17.39
CA ALA A 54 4.06 -2.79 16.50
C ALA A 54 5.10 -1.69 16.31
N LEU A 55 5.73 -1.24 17.40
CA LEU A 55 6.78 -0.22 17.39
C LEU A 55 8.04 -0.68 16.61
N LEU A 56 8.33 -1.98 16.62
CA LEU A 56 9.43 -2.55 15.84
C LEU A 56 9.10 -2.64 14.34
N LEU A 57 7.86 -3.01 14.00
CA LEU A 57 7.44 -3.23 12.60
C LEU A 57 7.21 -1.92 11.84
N LEU A 58 6.65 -0.90 12.47
CA LEU A 58 6.25 0.34 11.80
C LEU A 58 7.40 1.06 11.10
N PRO A 59 8.61 1.22 11.67
CA PRO A 59 9.73 1.84 10.97
C PRO A 59 10.15 1.06 9.71
N TRP A 60 10.04 -0.27 9.72
CA TRP A 60 10.32 -1.09 8.55
C TRP A 60 9.27 -0.93 7.46
N ILE A 61 7.99 -0.90 7.84
CA ILE A 61 6.88 -0.60 6.93
C ILE A 61 7.13 0.76 6.28
N GLY A 62 7.44 1.80 7.06
CA GLY A 62 7.74 3.12 6.55
C GLY A 62 8.91 3.16 5.55
N ARG A 63 10.01 2.44 5.84
CA ARG A 63 11.16 2.32 4.92
C ARG A 63 10.79 1.61 3.61
N ILE A 64 9.97 0.55 3.68
CA ILE A 64 9.49 -0.17 2.50
C ILE A 64 8.61 0.76 1.66
N ASP A 65 7.70 1.51 2.27
CA ASP A 65 6.86 2.47 1.57
C ASP A 65 7.68 3.54 0.85
N PHE A 66 8.73 4.09 1.49
CA PHE A 66 9.67 5.01 0.82
C PHE A 66 10.40 4.37 -0.34
N LEU A 67 10.91 3.15 -0.16
CA LEU A 67 11.59 2.42 -1.24
C LEU A 67 10.66 2.22 -2.44
N LEU A 68 9.43 1.78 -2.20
CA LEU A 68 8.43 1.59 -3.25
C LEU A 68 8.08 2.91 -3.96
N ALA A 69 7.93 4.01 -3.21
CA ALA A 69 7.71 5.33 -3.76
C ALA A 69 8.86 5.80 -4.68
N CYS A 70 10.11 5.53 -4.31
CA CYS A 70 11.26 5.80 -5.17
C CYS A 70 11.26 4.90 -6.42
N LEU A 71 11.05 3.60 -6.25
CA LEU A 71 11.11 2.63 -7.33
C LEU A 71 10.03 2.84 -8.39
N ILE A 72 8.82 3.30 -8.03
CA ILE A 72 7.76 3.54 -9.01
C ILE A 72 8.07 4.75 -9.91
N LEU A 73 8.86 5.71 -9.45
CA LEU A 73 9.29 6.86 -10.23
C LEU A 73 10.44 6.53 -11.19
N LEU A 74 11.27 5.54 -10.86
CA LEU A 74 12.42 5.17 -11.69
C LEU A 74 12.01 4.42 -12.96
N PRO A 75 12.78 4.56 -14.08
CA PRO A 75 12.54 3.85 -15.33
C PRO A 75 13.01 2.39 -15.24
N THR A 76 12.28 1.55 -14.50
CA THR A 76 12.60 0.12 -14.31
C THR A 76 11.65 -0.79 -15.07
N LYS A 77 12.14 -1.96 -15.52
CA LYS A 77 11.30 -3.00 -16.14
C LYS A 77 10.27 -3.61 -15.18
N TYR A 78 10.48 -3.46 -13.88
CA TYR A 78 9.62 -4.02 -12.83
C TYR A 78 8.46 -3.10 -12.41
N ARG A 79 8.31 -1.91 -13.00
CA ARG A 79 7.29 -0.92 -12.63
C ARG A 79 5.88 -1.47 -12.49
N LYS A 80 5.46 -2.38 -13.39
CA LYS A 80 4.14 -3.00 -13.33
C LYS A 80 3.97 -3.86 -12.07
N THR A 81 4.97 -4.68 -11.78
CA THR A 81 4.96 -5.54 -10.59
C THR A 81 4.96 -4.68 -9.33
N ILE A 82 5.72 -3.58 -9.33
CA ILE A 82 5.75 -2.62 -8.22
C ILE A 82 4.37 -1.97 -8.05
N ALA A 83 3.75 -1.49 -9.12
CA ALA A 83 2.42 -0.88 -9.06
C ALA A 83 1.35 -1.87 -8.56
N LEU A 84 1.39 -3.12 -9.03
CA LEU A 84 0.49 -4.17 -8.54
C LEU A 84 0.71 -4.45 -7.04
N TRP A 85 1.97 -4.59 -6.62
CA TRP A 85 2.31 -4.79 -5.22
C TRP A 85 1.83 -3.64 -4.35
N MET A 86 2.06 -2.40 -4.77
CA MET A 86 1.58 -1.20 -4.07
C MET A 86 0.04 -1.20 -3.95
N GLY A 87 -0.68 -1.63 -4.99
CA GLY A 87 -2.13 -1.78 -4.95
C GLY A 87 -2.60 -2.82 -3.92
N ILE A 88 -1.98 -4.00 -3.94
CA ILE A 88 -2.27 -5.07 -2.96
C ILE A 88 -1.94 -4.60 -1.54
N TRP A 89 -0.76 -4.03 -1.33
CA TRP A 89 -0.33 -3.53 -0.04
C TRP A 89 -1.24 -2.41 0.48
N GLY A 90 -1.59 -1.45 -0.38
CA GLY A 90 -2.54 -0.38 -0.05
C GLY A 90 -3.92 -0.92 0.34
N PHE A 91 -4.39 -2.00 -0.31
CA PHE A 91 -5.63 -2.68 0.06
C PHE A 91 -5.52 -3.37 1.42
N VAL A 92 -4.43 -4.12 1.67
CA VAL A 92 -4.17 -4.76 2.97
C VAL A 92 -4.14 -3.74 4.10
N THR A 93 -3.44 -2.62 3.92
CA THR A 93 -3.38 -1.55 4.95
C THR A 93 -4.71 -0.81 5.11
N ALA A 94 -5.54 -0.70 4.08
CA ALA A 94 -6.88 -0.14 4.19
C ALA A 94 -7.82 -1.08 4.95
N THR A 95 -7.76 -2.40 4.68
CA THR A 95 -8.58 -3.41 5.35
C THR A 95 -8.16 -3.67 6.79
N SER A 96 -6.90 -3.38 7.17
CA SER A 96 -6.45 -3.55 8.56
C SER A 96 -7.27 -2.74 9.58
N ARG A 97 -7.99 -1.69 9.14
CA ARG A 97 -8.92 -0.96 10.00
C ARG A 97 -10.16 -1.78 10.35
N LEU A 98 -10.63 -2.61 9.43
CA LEU A 98 -11.75 -3.51 9.69
C LEU A 98 -11.34 -4.61 10.67
N THR A 99 -10.12 -5.13 10.53
CA THR A 99 -9.61 -6.15 11.45
C THR A 99 -9.29 -5.58 12.83
N ALA A 100 -8.75 -4.37 12.91
CA ALA A 100 -8.35 -3.77 14.18
C ALA A 100 -9.53 -3.19 14.98
N PHE A 101 -10.54 -2.62 14.32
CA PHE A 101 -11.60 -1.84 14.96
C PHE A 101 -13.02 -2.32 14.68
N GLY A 102 -13.17 -3.40 13.91
CA GLY A 102 -14.46 -3.97 13.60
C GLY A 102 -15.06 -3.51 12.26
N ILE A 103 -16.10 -4.23 11.83
CA ILE A 103 -16.73 -4.05 10.50
C ILE A 103 -17.41 -2.68 10.34
N GLU A 104 -17.82 -2.04 11.39
CA GLU A 104 -18.42 -0.69 11.40
C GLU A 104 -17.46 0.37 10.83
N ARG A 105 -16.16 0.07 10.73
CA ARG A 105 -15.15 0.92 10.10
C ARG A 105 -15.05 0.77 8.57
N TRP A 106 -16.03 0.12 7.94
CA TRP A 106 -16.06 0.00 6.47
C TRP A 106 -15.98 1.35 5.71
N PRO A 107 -16.49 2.50 6.23
CA PRO A 107 -16.30 3.78 5.54
C PRO A 107 -14.81 4.16 5.42
N ASP A 108 -13.98 3.78 6.39
CA ASP A 108 -12.54 4.03 6.35
C ASP A 108 -11.85 3.33 5.16
N LEU A 109 -12.35 2.16 4.74
CA LEU A 109 -11.90 1.46 3.54
C LEU A 109 -12.19 2.26 2.26
N ILE A 110 -13.40 2.84 2.17
CA ILE A 110 -13.82 3.66 1.02
C ILE A 110 -13.03 4.97 0.97
N ILE A 111 -12.88 5.68 2.10
CA ILE A 111 -12.07 6.91 2.18
C ILE A 111 -10.64 6.66 1.72
N ARG A 112 -10.11 5.44 1.94
CA ARG A 112 -8.75 5.04 1.55
C ARG A 112 -8.67 4.35 0.19
N ALA A 113 -9.75 4.36 -0.58
CA ALA A 113 -9.76 3.71 -1.91
C ALA A 113 -8.64 4.22 -2.82
N ALA A 114 -8.24 5.49 -2.70
CA ALA A 114 -7.11 6.03 -3.45
C ALA A 114 -5.78 5.33 -3.15
N ASN A 115 -5.56 4.82 -1.93
CA ASN A 115 -4.30 4.19 -1.53
C ASN A 115 -4.03 2.89 -2.30
N TRP A 116 -5.06 2.18 -2.71
CA TRP A 116 -4.96 0.94 -3.48
C TRP A 116 -5.49 1.09 -4.91
N GLY A 117 -6.50 1.93 -5.12
CA GLY A 117 -7.14 2.13 -6.42
C GLY A 117 -6.22 2.83 -7.43
N ILE A 118 -5.48 3.87 -7.01
CA ILE A 118 -4.56 4.58 -7.92
C ILE A 118 -3.40 3.68 -8.36
N PRO A 119 -2.71 2.92 -7.50
CA PRO A 119 -1.71 1.96 -7.94
C PRO A 119 -2.26 0.87 -8.89
N LEU A 120 -3.47 0.36 -8.64
CA LEU A 120 -4.11 -0.61 -9.53
C LEU A 120 -4.47 0.00 -10.89
N LEU A 121 -4.95 1.24 -10.90
CA LEU A 121 -5.21 1.97 -12.14
C LEU A 121 -3.91 2.19 -12.93
N LEU A 122 -2.82 2.56 -12.27
CA LEU A 122 -1.51 2.69 -12.88
C LEU A 122 -1.02 1.35 -13.47
N TRP A 123 -1.17 0.27 -12.75
CA TRP A 123 -0.86 -1.07 -13.25
C TRP A 123 -1.66 -1.44 -14.49
N TRP A 124 -2.96 -1.15 -14.49
CA TRP A 124 -3.86 -1.40 -15.62
C TRP A 124 -3.44 -0.61 -16.86
N GLU A 125 -3.19 0.69 -16.70
CA GLU A 125 -2.75 1.60 -17.76
C GLU A 125 -1.46 1.10 -18.44
N MET A 126 -0.47 0.68 -17.63
CA MET A 126 0.77 0.11 -18.15
C MET A 126 0.55 -1.21 -18.91
N ARG A 127 -0.47 -2.00 -18.59
CA ARG A 127 -0.82 -3.21 -19.35
C ARG A 127 -1.48 -2.88 -20.70
N ALA A 128 -2.36 -1.89 -20.70
CA ALA A 128 -3.07 -1.47 -21.92
C ALA A 128 -2.10 -0.95 -22.98
N THR A 129 -1.16 -0.11 -22.59
CA THR A 129 -0.13 0.47 -23.47
C THR A 129 0.70 -0.61 -24.17
N ILE A 130 1.15 -1.66 -23.47
CA ILE A 130 1.95 -2.73 -24.07
C ILE A 130 1.14 -3.56 -25.07
N LYS A 131 -0.12 -3.85 -24.78
CA LYS A 131 -1.00 -4.59 -25.70
C LYS A 131 -1.20 -3.83 -27.01
N SER A 132 -1.36 -2.51 -26.92
CA SER A 132 -1.53 -1.64 -28.08
C SER A 132 -0.28 -1.64 -28.98
N THR A 133 0.90 -1.48 -28.40
CA THR A 133 2.18 -1.48 -29.12
C THR A 133 2.44 -2.81 -29.83
N LYS A 134 2.14 -3.94 -29.16
CA LYS A 134 2.31 -5.28 -29.72
C LYS A 134 1.39 -5.54 -30.92
N LYS A 135 0.13 -5.03 -30.84
CA LYS A 135 -0.87 -5.17 -31.92
C LYS A 135 -0.49 -4.35 -33.17
N LEU A 136 0.14 -3.20 -32.99
CA LEU A 136 0.64 -2.39 -34.08
C LEU A 136 1.85 -3.02 -34.78
N SER A 137 2.77 -3.61 -34.03
CA SER A 137 3.94 -4.32 -34.57
C SER A 137 3.58 -5.54 -35.43
N THR A 138 2.53 -6.29 -35.06
CA THR A 138 2.07 -7.46 -35.81
C THR A 138 1.22 -7.13 -37.06
N LYS A 139 0.76 -5.89 -37.21
CA LYS A 139 0.04 -5.46 -38.41
C LYS A 139 0.95 -4.94 -39.51
N ASN A 140 2.19 -4.65 -39.18
CA ASN A 140 3.20 -4.10 -40.11
C ASN A 140 4.18 -5.18 -40.63
N LEU A 141 3.93 -6.44 -40.33
CA LEU A 141 4.57 -7.63 -40.88
C LEU A 141 3.59 -8.37 -41.82
#